data_76f808dde1db95743a8ed6e8239f15b3
#
_entry.id   76f808dde1db95743a8ed6e8239f15b3
#
_cell.length_a   1.000
_cell.length_b   1.000
_cell.length_c   1.000
_cell.angle_alpha   90.00
_cell.angle_beta   90.00
_cell.angle_gamma   90.00
#
_symmetry.space_group_name_H-M   'P 1'
#
loop_
_entity.id
_entity.type
_entity.pdbx_description
1 polymer ?
#
loop_
_entity_poly.entity_id
_entity_poly.type
_entity_poly.pdbx_seq_one_letter_code
_entity_poly.pdbx_strand_id
1 'polypeptide(L)'
;RLFPGKEVLVVADENTFAAAGEGVVQSLKDARVPFAQEPYVFPGTPTLYAGYENVEILREYIRPLENAIVCSIASGTLNDIAKLASGELGRPYMNVCTAPSVDGYAAFGASISKDGFKITRNCPAPVGLVADTEVIAAAPRRLLFTGYGDLVEKIPAGADWIVADELGIEPIDPYVWSLVQGPLRASLDNPAA
;
A
#
# COMPACT_ATOMS: atom_id res chain seq x y z
N ARG A 1 -8.33 19.92 -0.61
CA ARG A 1 -8.00 19.27 0.67
C ARG A 1 -8.87 18.01 0.81
N LEU A 2 -8.27 16.82 0.86
CA LEU A 2 -9.00 15.54 0.99
C LEU A 2 -9.60 15.38 2.40
N PHE A 3 -8.92 15.89 3.42
CA PHE A 3 -9.28 15.70 4.83
C PHE A 3 -9.36 17.05 5.57
N PRO A 4 -10.42 17.86 5.33
CA PRO A 4 -10.57 19.15 6.01
C PRO A 4 -10.78 18.96 7.50
N GLY A 5 -10.02 19.71 8.32
CA GLY A 5 -10.13 19.68 9.78
C GLY A 5 -9.53 18.46 10.47
N LYS A 6 -8.90 17.54 9.73
CA LYS A 6 -8.19 16.38 10.28
C LYS A 6 -6.72 16.70 10.55
N GLU A 7 -6.16 15.97 11.51
CA GLU A 7 -4.75 15.93 11.82
C GLU A 7 -4.08 14.77 11.07
N VAL A 8 -2.79 14.83 10.82
CA VAL A 8 -2.05 13.75 10.18
C VAL A 8 -1.24 12.98 11.23
N LEU A 9 -1.27 11.65 11.14
CA LEU A 9 -0.29 10.77 11.75
C LEU A 9 0.55 10.16 10.63
N VAL A 10 1.83 10.49 10.58
CA VAL A 10 2.78 9.84 9.68
C VAL A 10 3.16 8.48 10.26
N VAL A 11 3.10 7.45 9.44
CA VAL A 11 3.49 6.07 9.79
C VAL A 11 4.50 5.57 8.77
N ALA A 12 5.66 5.10 9.24
CA ALA A 12 6.74 4.57 8.40
C ALA A 12 7.43 3.39 9.09
N ASP A 13 8.32 2.71 8.41
CA ASP A 13 9.44 1.98 9.01
C ASP A 13 10.75 2.76 8.83
N GLU A 14 11.82 2.37 9.52
CA GLU A 14 13.10 3.07 9.44
C GLU A 14 13.62 3.23 8.01
N ASN A 15 13.42 2.22 7.14
CA ASN A 15 13.88 2.26 5.75
C ASN A 15 13.05 3.24 4.91
N THR A 16 11.74 3.18 5.05
CA THR A 16 10.83 4.03 4.26
C THR A 16 10.84 5.46 4.78
N PHE A 17 11.07 5.66 6.08
CA PHE A 17 11.28 7.00 6.65
C PHE A 17 12.56 7.64 6.12
N ALA A 18 13.66 6.88 6.07
CA ALA A 18 14.92 7.35 5.49
C ALA A 18 14.78 7.68 3.99
N ALA A 19 13.93 6.93 3.26
CA ALA A 19 13.75 7.13 1.83
C ALA A 19 12.94 8.39 1.49
N ALA A 20 11.89 8.70 2.25
CA ALA A 20 10.95 9.79 1.93
C ALA A 20 10.35 10.50 3.16
N GLY A 21 10.55 9.96 4.37
CA GLY A 21 9.87 10.43 5.58
C GLY A 21 10.13 11.89 5.90
N GLU A 22 11.39 12.30 5.90
CA GLU A 22 11.76 13.69 6.20
C GLU A 22 11.16 14.67 5.21
N GLY A 23 11.20 14.36 3.91
CA GLY A 23 10.65 15.22 2.85
C GLY A 23 9.12 15.34 2.97
N VAL A 24 8.42 14.23 3.25
CA VAL A 24 6.96 14.24 3.46
C VAL A 24 6.59 15.05 4.71
N VAL A 25 7.28 14.83 5.83
CA VAL A 25 7.05 15.59 7.08
C VAL A 25 7.30 17.08 6.85
N GLN A 26 8.37 17.45 6.13
CA GLN A 26 8.64 18.85 5.83
C GLN A 26 7.57 19.46 4.94
N SER A 27 7.14 18.76 3.89
CA SER A 27 6.06 19.22 2.99
C SER A 27 4.72 19.43 3.72
N LEU A 28 4.41 18.54 4.68
CA LEU A 28 3.22 18.68 5.52
C LEU A 28 3.31 19.91 6.45
N LYS A 29 4.49 20.15 7.04
CA LYS A 29 4.76 21.34 7.88
C LYS A 29 4.64 22.64 7.08
N ASP A 30 5.23 22.68 5.88
CA ASP A 30 5.17 23.84 4.98
C ASP A 30 3.72 24.14 4.55
N ALA A 31 2.94 23.08 4.36
CA ALA A 31 1.50 23.19 4.07
C ALA A 31 0.65 23.49 5.33
N ARG A 32 1.27 23.62 6.49
CA ARG A 32 0.61 23.87 7.80
C ARG A 32 -0.47 22.84 8.12
N VAL A 33 -0.19 21.57 7.81
CA VAL A 33 -1.06 20.46 8.20
C VAL A 33 -0.81 20.16 9.68
N PRO A 34 -1.83 20.12 10.53
CA PRO A 34 -1.63 19.76 11.93
C PRO A 34 -1.28 18.28 12.07
N PHE A 35 -0.33 17.99 12.96
CA PHE A 35 0.05 16.64 13.30
C PHE A 35 -0.67 16.18 14.56
N ALA A 36 -1.18 14.95 14.55
CA ALA A 36 -1.79 14.34 15.74
C ALA A 36 -0.73 13.98 16.78
N GLN A 37 0.41 13.48 16.32
CA GLN A 37 1.59 13.15 17.12
C GLN A 37 2.85 13.16 16.23
N GLU A 38 4.01 12.95 16.84
CA GLU A 38 5.27 12.66 16.11
C GLU A 38 5.10 11.40 15.24
N PRO A 39 5.86 11.27 14.13
CA PRO A 39 5.79 10.11 13.26
C PRO A 39 5.95 8.79 14.04
N TYR A 40 5.08 7.83 13.78
CA TYR A 40 5.22 6.47 14.28
C TYR A 40 6.11 5.68 13.31
N VAL A 41 7.28 5.26 13.78
CA VAL A 41 8.25 4.55 12.95
C VAL A 41 8.46 3.14 13.50
N PHE A 42 8.11 2.12 12.70
CA PHE A 42 8.42 0.74 13.02
C PHE A 42 9.92 0.49 12.94
N PRO A 43 10.49 -0.38 13.81
CA PRO A 43 11.87 -0.80 13.70
C PRO A 43 12.18 -1.44 12.35
N GLY A 44 13.37 -1.16 11.81
CA GLY A 44 13.85 -1.79 10.56
C GLY A 44 14.51 -3.16 10.79
N THR A 45 14.82 -3.49 12.06
CA THR A 45 15.42 -4.77 12.46
C THR A 45 14.66 -5.36 13.66
N PRO A 46 14.14 -6.60 13.56
CA PRO A 46 14.06 -7.42 12.34
C PRO A 46 13.22 -6.76 11.24
N THR A 47 13.41 -7.19 9.99
CA THR A 47 12.64 -6.66 8.87
C THR A 47 11.14 -6.78 9.14
N LEU A 48 10.42 -5.66 9.02
CA LEU A 48 8.97 -5.61 9.18
C LEU A 48 8.29 -6.56 8.18
N TYR A 49 7.38 -7.37 8.62
CA TYR A 49 6.57 -8.25 7.76
C TYR A 49 5.08 -8.00 7.96
N ALA A 50 4.29 -8.41 6.97
CA ALA A 50 2.85 -8.19 6.94
C ALA A 50 2.12 -9.19 7.86
N GLY A 51 2.43 -9.15 9.16
CA GLY A 51 1.81 -9.95 10.22
C GLY A 51 0.65 -9.20 10.89
N TYR A 52 -0.38 -9.95 11.29
CA TYR A 52 -1.55 -9.36 11.93
C TYR A 52 -1.21 -8.70 13.27
N GLU A 53 -0.21 -9.19 14.00
CA GLU A 53 0.30 -8.57 15.22
C GLU A 53 0.80 -7.13 14.99
N ASN A 54 1.43 -6.84 13.85
CA ASN A 54 1.83 -5.48 13.49
C ASN A 54 0.61 -4.60 13.16
N VAL A 55 -0.44 -5.20 12.60
CA VAL A 55 -1.73 -4.51 12.40
C VAL A 55 -2.34 -4.15 13.76
N GLU A 56 -2.35 -5.08 14.72
CA GLU A 56 -2.87 -4.84 16.07
C GLU A 56 -2.09 -3.75 16.79
N ILE A 57 -0.75 -3.80 16.74
CA ILE A 57 0.11 -2.77 17.33
C ILE A 57 -0.25 -1.39 16.78
N LEU A 58 -0.29 -1.24 15.46
CA LEU A 58 -0.62 0.03 14.83
C LEU A 58 -2.06 0.46 15.12
N ARG A 59 -3.02 -0.47 15.04
CA ARG A 59 -4.42 -0.21 15.32
C ARG A 59 -4.63 0.34 16.73
N GLU A 60 -4.02 -0.28 17.74
CA GLU A 60 -4.12 0.19 19.13
C GLU A 60 -3.44 1.54 19.33
N TYR A 61 -2.34 1.80 18.62
CA TYR A 61 -1.68 3.11 18.64
C TYR A 61 -2.56 4.23 18.07
N ILE A 62 -3.20 3.98 16.93
CA ILE A 62 -4.05 5.01 16.28
C ILE A 62 -5.45 5.11 16.90
N ARG A 63 -5.92 4.10 17.63
CA ARG A 63 -7.27 4.06 18.21
C ARG A 63 -7.66 5.35 18.96
N PRO A 64 -6.85 5.87 19.90
CA PRO A 64 -7.19 7.09 20.66
C PRO A 64 -7.13 8.37 19.83
N LEU A 65 -6.50 8.35 18.64
CA LEU A 65 -6.32 9.51 17.79
C LEU A 65 -7.52 9.69 16.84
N GLU A 66 -8.72 9.92 17.38
CA GLU A 66 -9.98 9.90 16.62
C GLU A 66 -10.03 10.91 15.47
N ASN A 67 -9.30 12.03 15.58
CA ASN A 67 -9.24 13.05 14.54
C ASN A 67 -8.12 12.84 13.54
N ALA A 68 -7.28 11.82 13.71
CA ALA A 68 -6.13 11.60 12.85
C ALA A 68 -6.46 10.82 11.58
N ILE A 69 -5.80 11.20 10.50
CA ILE A 69 -5.69 10.41 9.26
C ILE A 69 -4.29 9.82 9.20
N VAL A 70 -4.20 8.53 8.98
CA VAL A 70 -2.93 7.86 8.74
C VAL A 70 -2.41 8.24 7.36
N CYS A 71 -1.19 8.76 7.32
CA CYS A 71 -0.38 8.94 6.13
C CYS A 71 0.78 7.93 6.20
N SER A 72 0.63 6.77 5.58
CA SER A 72 1.71 5.79 5.54
C SER A 72 2.74 6.19 4.48
N ILE A 73 4.02 6.14 4.85
CA ILE A 73 5.15 6.28 3.93
C ILE A 73 5.71 4.89 3.77
N ALA A 74 5.37 4.21 2.70
CA ALA A 74 5.44 2.76 2.68
C ALA A 74 5.70 2.13 1.31
N SER A 75 6.38 1.00 1.33
CA SER A 75 6.27 -0.03 0.29
C SER A 75 5.14 -1.02 0.65
N GLY A 76 4.99 -2.14 -0.04
CA GLY A 76 3.84 -3.04 0.08
C GLY A 76 3.49 -3.47 1.50
N THR A 77 4.48 -3.96 2.26
CA THR A 77 4.26 -4.50 3.62
C THR A 77 3.59 -3.52 4.56
N LEU A 78 4.19 -2.34 4.72
CA LEU A 78 3.66 -1.34 5.65
C LEU A 78 2.38 -0.69 5.12
N ASN A 79 2.23 -0.58 3.78
CA ASN A 79 0.96 -0.16 3.19
C ASN A 79 -0.19 -1.08 3.61
N ASP A 80 -0.01 -2.40 3.55
CA ASP A 80 -1.03 -3.36 3.94
C ASP A 80 -1.34 -3.33 5.44
N ILE A 81 -0.32 -3.18 6.29
CA ILE A 81 -0.49 -3.00 7.74
C ILE A 81 -1.31 -1.74 8.03
N ALA A 82 -0.93 -0.60 7.45
CA ALA A 82 -1.61 0.69 7.68
C ALA A 82 -3.04 0.69 7.12
N LYS A 83 -3.23 0.08 5.94
CA LYS A 83 -4.53 -0.09 5.29
C LYS A 83 -5.50 -0.87 6.17
N LEU A 84 -5.07 -2.05 6.65
CA LEU A 84 -5.92 -2.90 7.48
C LEU A 84 -6.17 -2.28 8.86
N ALA A 85 -5.15 -1.75 9.53
CA ALA A 85 -5.29 -1.10 10.83
C ALA A 85 -6.28 0.09 10.80
N SER A 86 -6.21 0.90 9.73
CA SER A 86 -7.16 2.00 9.52
C SER A 86 -8.56 1.49 9.19
N GLY A 87 -8.65 0.48 8.32
CA GLY A 87 -9.91 -0.13 7.89
C GLY A 87 -10.68 -0.78 9.04
N GLU A 88 -10.01 -1.49 9.96
CA GLU A 88 -10.64 -2.09 11.15
C GLU A 88 -11.19 -1.05 12.14
N LEU A 89 -10.71 0.18 12.07
CA LEU A 89 -11.25 1.30 12.83
C LEU A 89 -12.28 2.14 12.05
N GLY A 90 -12.61 1.73 10.81
CA GLY A 90 -13.50 2.48 9.93
C GLY A 90 -12.95 3.84 9.51
N ARG A 91 -11.62 4.00 9.48
CA ARG A 91 -10.94 5.27 9.17
C ARG A 91 -10.35 5.25 7.77
N PRO A 92 -10.47 6.36 7.02
CA PRO A 92 -9.73 6.52 5.78
C PRO A 92 -8.23 6.71 6.06
N TYR A 93 -7.39 6.31 5.11
CA TYR A 93 -5.96 6.55 5.15
C TYR A 93 -5.44 6.98 3.77
N MET A 94 -4.20 7.44 3.71
CA MET A 94 -3.48 7.71 2.48
C MET A 94 -2.09 7.08 2.51
N ASN A 95 -1.52 6.82 1.33
CA ASN A 95 -0.18 6.25 1.21
C ASN A 95 0.72 7.10 0.32
N VAL A 96 1.98 7.22 0.72
CA VAL A 96 3.09 7.73 -0.09
C VAL A 96 3.98 6.54 -0.42
N CYS A 97 4.04 6.19 -1.71
CA CYS A 97 4.80 5.03 -2.18
C CYS A 97 6.30 5.30 -2.14
N THR A 98 7.08 4.36 -1.62
CA THR A 98 8.55 4.47 -1.56
C THR A 98 9.28 3.53 -2.50
N ALA A 99 8.58 2.62 -3.17
CA ALA A 99 9.17 1.69 -4.14
C ALA A 99 8.11 1.15 -5.09
N PRO A 100 8.48 0.76 -6.33
CA PRO A 100 7.57 0.12 -7.27
C PRO A 100 7.55 -1.41 -7.03
N SER A 101 7.25 -1.85 -5.81
CA SER A 101 7.45 -3.24 -5.37
C SER A 101 6.23 -4.14 -5.50
N VAL A 102 5.05 -3.54 -5.64
CA VAL A 102 3.75 -4.22 -5.79
C VAL A 102 2.79 -3.33 -6.58
N ASP A 103 1.74 -3.90 -7.16
CA ASP A 103 0.66 -3.17 -7.80
C ASP A 103 -0.52 -2.85 -6.83
N GLY A 104 -0.55 -3.51 -5.67
CA GLY A 104 -1.65 -3.47 -4.71
C GLY A 104 -1.80 -2.20 -3.87
N TYR A 105 -1.05 -1.13 -4.12
CA TYR A 105 -1.10 0.11 -3.32
C TYR A 105 -2.51 0.70 -3.24
N ALA A 106 -3.20 0.79 -4.36
CA ALA A 106 -4.54 1.37 -4.45
C ALA A 106 -5.66 0.32 -4.42
N ALA A 107 -5.32 -0.96 -4.22
CA ALA A 107 -6.31 -2.03 -4.23
C ALA A 107 -7.14 -2.06 -2.94
N PHE A 108 -8.36 -2.58 -3.06
CA PHE A 108 -9.17 -3.02 -1.93
C PHE A 108 -8.53 -4.25 -1.28
N GLY A 109 -8.58 -4.32 0.05
CA GLY A 109 -8.00 -5.43 0.80
C GLY A 109 -6.50 -5.31 1.07
N ALA A 110 -6.04 -6.06 2.05
CA ALA A 110 -4.65 -6.13 2.48
C ALA A 110 -4.22 -7.60 2.68
N SER A 111 -3.06 -7.95 2.16
CA SER A 111 -2.53 -9.32 2.25
C SER A 111 -1.73 -9.50 3.53
N ILE A 112 -2.38 -10.06 4.57
CA ILE A 112 -1.85 -10.15 5.94
C ILE A 112 -1.77 -11.61 6.39
N SER A 113 -0.61 -11.98 6.97
CA SER A 113 -0.38 -13.28 7.59
C SER A 113 -0.92 -13.31 9.02
N LYS A 114 -1.68 -14.35 9.37
CA LYS A 114 -2.14 -14.64 10.73
C LYS A 114 -2.17 -16.14 10.94
N ASP A 115 -1.67 -16.61 12.05
CA ASP A 115 -1.68 -18.04 12.44
C ASP A 115 -1.07 -18.96 11.35
N GLY A 116 -0.01 -18.49 10.69
CA GLY A 116 0.68 -19.22 9.61
C GLY A 116 0.02 -19.13 8.22
N PHE A 117 -1.14 -18.49 8.09
CA PHE A 117 -1.86 -18.33 6.83
C PHE A 117 -1.81 -16.89 6.35
N LYS A 118 -1.43 -16.71 5.08
CA LYS A 118 -1.48 -15.41 4.40
C LYS A 118 -2.78 -15.34 3.59
N ILE A 119 -3.65 -14.40 3.94
CA ILE A 119 -4.93 -14.18 3.25
C ILE A 119 -5.16 -12.69 3.00
N THR A 120 -5.89 -12.37 1.94
CA THR A 120 -6.37 -11.01 1.70
C THR A 120 -7.56 -10.71 2.61
N ARG A 121 -7.40 -9.72 3.49
CA ARG A 121 -8.44 -9.27 4.42
C ARG A 121 -9.13 -8.04 3.84
N ASN A 122 -10.45 -8.02 3.94
CA ASN A 122 -11.25 -6.92 3.43
C ASN A 122 -10.97 -5.62 4.19
N CYS A 123 -10.57 -4.58 3.47
CA CYS A 123 -10.48 -3.22 3.96
C CYS A 123 -10.50 -2.23 2.78
N PRO A 124 -10.94 -0.98 3.00
CA PRO A 124 -11.01 0.02 1.94
C PRO A 124 -9.65 0.36 1.33
N ALA A 125 -9.66 0.68 0.04
CA ALA A 125 -8.52 1.29 -0.64
C ALA A 125 -8.14 2.64 0.01
N PRO A 126 -6.89 3.14 -0.18
CA PRO A 126 -6.50 4.47 0.27
C PRO A 126 -7.35 5.55 -0.42
N VAL A 127 -7.69 6.60 0.32
CA VAL A 127 -8.40 7.77 -0.23
C VAL A 127 -7.46 8.64 -1.08
N GLY A 128 -6.17 8.58 -0.81
CA GLY A 128 -5.13 9.27 -1.55
C GLY A 128 -3.87 8.41 -1.68
N LEU A 129 -3.27 8.46 -2.87
CA LEU A 129 -2.00 7.80 -3.17
C LEU A 129 -1.06 8.83 -3.79
N VAL A 130 0.16 8.91 -3.26
CA VAL A 130 1.23 9.73 -3.82
C VAL A 130 2.35 8.81 -4.30
N ALA A 131 2.72 8.93 -5.56
CA ALA A 131 3.81 8.20 -6.19
C ALA A 131 4.79 9.21 -6.78
N ASP A 132 5.78 9.61 -5.99
CA ASP A 132 6.86 10.48 -6.45
C ASP A 132 7.85 9.65 -7.26
N THR A 133 8.02 10.02 -8.53
CA THR A 133 8.87 9.25 -9.47
C THR A 133 10.35 9.30 -9.10
N GLU A 134 10.83 10.35 -8.45
CA GLU A 134 12.22 10.44 -7.99
C GLU A 134 12.46 9.50 -6.81
N VAL A 135 11.54 9.46 -5.85
CA VAL A 135 11.59 8.51 -4.71
C VAL A 135 11.53 7.06 -5.20
N ILE A 136 10.59 6.78 -6.11
CA ILE A 136 10.40 5.43 -6.67
C ILE A 136 11.62 4.99 -7.48
N ALA A 137 12.22 5.87 -8.28
CA ALA A 137 13.42 5.58 -9.07
C ALA A 137 14.65 5.34 -8.20
N ALA A 138 14.74 5.96 -7.02
CA ALA A 138 15.82 5.77 -6.05
C ALA A 138 15.69 4.47 -5.23
N ALA A 139 14.57 3.76 -5.34
CA ALA A 139 14.33 2.53 -4.58
C ALA A 139 15.36 1.43 -4.91
N PRO A 140 15.68 0.54 -3.96
CA PRO A 140 16.57 -0.60 -4.21
C PRO A 140 16.10 -1.45 -5.41
N ARG A 141 17.00 -1.77 -6.33
CA ARG A 141 16.68 -2.52 -7.57
C ARG A 141 15.91 -3.82 -7.32
N ARG A 142 16.16 -4.50 -6.19
CA ARG A 142 15.41 -5.71 -5.83
C ARG A 142 13.90 -5.45 -5.73
N LEU A 143 13.48 -4.25 -5.27
CA LEU A 143 12.07 -3.90 -5.16
C LEU A 143 11.44 -3.60 -6.53
N LEU A 144 12.22 -3.09 -7.48
CA LEU A 144 11.80 -3.00 -8.88
C LEU A 144 11.54 -4.39 -9.47
N PHE A 145 12.45 -5.35 -9.21
CA PHE A 145 12.27 -6.72 -9.69
C PHE A 145 11.07 -7.42 -9.06
N THR A 146 10.78 -7.17 -7.77
CA THR A 146 9.57 -7.72 -7.15
C THR A 146 8.30 -7.14 -7.78
N GLY A 147 8.24 -5.83 -8.05
CA GLY A 147 7.11 -5.23 -8.74
C GLY A 147 6.92 -5.72 -10.18
N TYR A 148 8.03 -5.95 -10.90
CA TYR A 148 7.95 -6.58 -12.21
C TYR A 148 7.43 -8.02 -12.12
N GLY A 149 7.84 -8.79 -11.10
CA GLY A 149 7.30 -10.12 -10.83
C GLY A 149 5.79 -10.09 -10.55
N ASP A 150 5.34 -9.11 -9.79
CA ASP A 150 3.93 -8.87 -9.47
C ASP A 150 3.11 -8.52 -10.74
N LEU A 151 3.71 -7.78 -11.67
CA LEU A 151 3.13 -7.51 -12.99
C LEU A 151 3.01 -8.79 -13.84
N VAL A 152 4.08 -9.62 -13.89
CA VAL A 152 4.10 -10.88 -14.66
C VAL A 152 3.07 -11.87 -14.12
N GLU A 153 2.82 -11.87 -12.82
CA GLU A 153 1.83 -12.71 -12.16
C GLU A 153 0.40 -12.49 -12.69
N LYS A 154 0.12 -11.35 -13.32
CA LYS A 154 -1.18 -11.09 -13.97
C LYS A 154 -1.48 -12.03 -15.14
N ILE A 155 -0.45 -12.73 -15.70
CA ILE A 155 -0.66 -13.74 -16.73
C ILE A 155 -1.37 -14.97 -16.15
N PRO A 156 -0.81 -15.68 -15.14
CA PRO A 156 -1.50 -16.81 -14.54
C PRO A 156 -2.80 -16.38 -13.82
N ALA A 157 -2.86 -15.23 -13.15
CA ALA A 157 -4.08 -14.74 -12.54
C ALA A 157 -5.22 -14.52 -13.56
N GLY A 158 -4.89 -14.01 -14.75
CA GLY A 158 -5.86 -13.90 -15.84
C GLY A 158 -6.34 -15.26 -16.34
N ALA A 159 -5.45 -16.25 -16.42
CA ALA A 159 -5.83 -17.60 -16.80
C ALA A 159 -6.75 -18.25 -15.76
N ASP A 160 -6.47 -18.05 -14.47
CA ASP A 160 -7.31 -18.54 -13.38
C ASP A 160 -8.70 -17.89 -13.40
N TRP A 161 -8.79 -16.59 -13.73
CA TRP A 161 -10.06 -15.91 -13.86
C TRP A 161 -10.89 -16.43 -15.04
N ILE A 162 -10.26 -16.76 -16.19
CA ILE A 162 -10.96 -17.43 -17.31
C ILE A 162 -11.56 -18.76 -16.85
N VAL A 163 -10.78 -19.56 -16.09
CA VAL A 163 -11.30 -20.84 -15.58
C VAL A 163 -12.45 -20.62 -14.60
N ALA A 164 -12.37 -19.62 -13.72
CA ALA A 164 -13.45 -19.30 -12.78
C ALA A 164 -14.73 -18.83 -13.50
N ASP A 165 -14.60 -18.05 -14.57
CA ASP A 165 -15.71 -17.62 -15.42
C ASP A 165 -16.39 -18.81 -16.11
N GLU A 166 -15.62 -19.68 -16.76
CA GLU A 166 -16.14 -20.89 -17.43
C GLU A 166 -16.81 -21.86 -16.46
N LEU A 167 -16.39 -21.90 -15.20
CA LEU A 167 -17.02 -22.69 -14.15
C LEU A 167 -18.23 -22.00 -13.50
N GLY A 168 -18.54 -20.76 -13.88
CA GLY A 168 -19.63 -19.98 -13.31
C GLY A 168 -19.39 -19.54 -11.84
N ILE A 169 -18.12 -19.51 -11.40
CA ILE A 169 -17.75 -19.13 -10.03
C ILE A 169 -17.61 -17.61 -9.92
N GLU A 170 -16.88 -17.00 -10.87
CA GLU A 170 -16.61 -15.57 -10.89
C GLU A 170 -16.61 -15.04 -12.33
N PRO A 171 -17.68 -14.37 -12.76
CA PRO A 171 -17.77 -13.84 -14.13
C PRO A 171 -16.71 -12.80 -14.43
N ILE A 172 -16.11 -12.87 -15.62
CA ILE A 172 -15.20 -11.84 -16.11
C ILE A 172 -15.99 -10.54 -16.37
N ASP A 173 -15.58 -9.45 -15.70
CA ASP A 173 -15.99 -8.11 -16.08
C ASP A 173 -15.12 -7.64 -17.28
N PRO A 174 -15.71 -7.41 -18.47
CA PRO A 174 -14.94 -7.03 -19.67
C PRO A 174 -14.19 -5.71 -19.52
N TYR A 175 -14.72 -4.78 -18.72
CA TYR A 175 -14.07 -3.49 -18.48
C TYR A 175 -12.83 -3.67 -17.59
N VAL A 176 -12.96 -4.36 -16.46
CA VAL A 176 -11.85 -4.66 -15.56
C VAL A 176 -10.77 -5.49 -16.29
N TRP A 177 -11.20 -6.49 -17.07
CA TRP A 177 -10.29 -7.28 -17.90
C TRP A 177 -9.48 -6.40 -18.85
N SER A 178 -10.12 -5.46 -19.54
CA SER A 178 -9.44 -4.57 -20.47
C SER A 178 -8.41 -3.64 -19.79
N LEU A 179 -8.68 -3.21 -18.55
CA LEU A 179 -7.77 -2.36 -17.78
C LEU A 179 -6.49 -3.11 -17.37
N VAL A 180 -6.62 -4.38 -17.04
CA VAL A 180 -5.49 -5.21 -16.54
C VAL A 180 -4.76 -5.87 -17.70
N GLN A 181 -5.45 -6.64 -18.53
CA GLN A 181 -4.83 -7.46 -19.57
C GLN A 181 -4.45 -6.68 -20.82
N GLY A 182 -5.14 -5.57 -21.12
CA GLY A 182 -4.84 -4.73 -22.28
C GLY A 182 -3.42 -4.16 -22.27
N PRO A 183 -3.00 -3.41 -21.26
CA PRO A 183 -1.66 -2.83 -21.19
C PRO A 183 -0.57 -3.84 -20.80
N LEU A 184 -0.91 -5.01 -20.24
CA LEU A 184 0.05 -6.00 -19.76
C LEU A 184 1.04 -6.42 -20.83
N ARG A 185 0.58 -6.73 -22.03
CA ARG A 185 1.47 -7.14 -23.16
C ARG A 185 2.48 -6.05 -23.51
N ALA A 186 2.02 -4.80 -23.64
CA ALA A 186 2.91 -3.69 -23.97
C ALA A 186 4.00 -3.48 -22.91
N SER A 187 3.64 -3.66 -21.63
CA SER A 187 4.57 -3.57 -20.49
C SER A 187 5.59 -4.71 -20.47
N LEU A 188 5.21 -5.90 -20.95
CA LEU A 188 6.09 -7.07 -20.99
C LEU A 188 6.98 -7.12 -22.24
N ASP A 189 6.50 -6.59 -23.38
CA ASP A 189 7.25 -6.55 -24.65
C ASP A 189 8.44 -5.56 -24.58
N ASN A 190 8.39 -4.56 -23.71
CA ASN A 190 9.46 -3.58 -23.53
C ASN A 190 9.77 -3.33 -22.05
N PRO A 191 10.37 -4.30 -21.34
CA PRO A 191 10.63 -4.20 -19.90
C PRO A 191 11.67 -3.13 -19.51
N ALA A 192 12.32 -2.50 -20.50
CA ALA A 192 13.30 -1.43 -20.30
C ALA A 192 12.74 -0.02 -20.56
N ALA A 193 11.46 0.08 -20.92
CA ALA A 193 10.81 1.35 -21.22
C ALA A 193 10.37 2.12 -19.99
#